data_db47f31ed603807c99af004fdfb5c402
#
_entry.id   db47f31ed603807c99af004fdfb5c402
#
_cell.length_a   1.000
_cell.length_b   1.000
_cell.length_c   1.000
_cell.angle_alpha   90.00
_cell.angle_beta   90.00
_cell.angle_gamma   90.00
#
_symmetry.space_group_name_H-M   'P 1'
#
loop_
_entity.id
_entity.type
_entity.pdbx_description
1 polymer ?
#
loop_
_entity_poly.entity_id
_entity_poly.type
_entity_poly.pdbx_seq_one_letter_code
_entity_poly.pdbx_strand_id
1 'polypeptide(L)'
;MQRNLPHIISQATNAPLLLEPAYARVFFCALGRESGVGSLHIPQNLENLDQAGMELVTGNYMSGDKPRARFYQVVNGIAVLPVSGTLVHKLGGMRPFSGMTGYDGITARLQQAISDPEVTGVLLDIDSPGGQAAGAFDCADMIYRLGQQKPIWALMNDVACSGAMLLASACSRRLVTQTARIGSVGVVMAHASYAGQLEQEGVEITLLYSGKHKTDLNPYQALPDDVRTDYQQKMDATRQMFADRVAQYTGLSAEAVMATEAAIYDGQAGIEVGLADEMVNAADAISVMAAALKSKSRGNNMAELTATEVAAQENQRVMGIIGCPEAKGREALAQMLAGQPGMSVTQAQAILAAAAPQQEAVSEADRIMALADAKGREELASTLAAMPDMTAERAKTILAAAPRAGETSLNDSILSLDEAKGREELAGKLATTPGMTVEQARELLAAAPDTSGSGGVSMNNAFDQFMQAQSPSAVSGGGSQGDDAAMQLMMSIPGTVAAKEGGK
;
A
#
# COMPACT_ATOMS: atom_id res chain seq x y z
N MET A 1 -30.84 20.31 -22.58
CA MET A 1 -30.28 19.37 -21.63
C MET A 1 -31.02 19.56 -20.32
N GLN A 2 -31.77 18.59 -19.86
CA GLN A 2 -32.41 18.63 -18.54
C GLN A 2 -31.34 18.57 -17.46
N ARG A 3 -31.30 19.61 -16.63
CA ARG A 3 -30.35 19.70 -15.52
C ARG A 3 -30.76 18.74 -14.42
N ASN A 4 -29.82 18.03 -13.84
CA ASN A 4 -30.10 17.06 -12.77
C ASN A 4 -30.25 17.77 -11.39
N LEU A 5 -31.07 18.84 -11.37
CA LEU A 5 -31.37 19.62 -10.18
C LEU A 5 -31.89 18.77 -9.01
N PRO A 6 -32.77 17.77 -9.21
CA PRO A 6 -33.22 16.92 -8.12
C PRO A 6 -32.09 16.17 -7.40
N HIS A 7 -31.06 15.74 -8.15
CA HIS A 7 -29.91 15.06 -7.54
C HIS A 7 -29.06 16.02 -6.70
N ILE A 8 -28.80 17.23 -7.20
CA ILE A 8 -28.03 18.26 -6.47
C ILE A 8 -28.79 18.70 -5.22
N ILE A 9 -30.09 18.94 -5.35
CA ILE A 9 -30.97 19.30 -4.22
C ILE A 9 -30.96 18.17 -3.19
N SER A 10 -31.13 16.92 -3.62
CA SER A 10 -31.12 15.74 -2.76
C SER A 10 -29.80 15.61 -1.99
N GLN A 11 -28.66 15.79 -2.67
CA GLN A 11 -27.34 15.74 -2.00
C GLN A 11 -27.13 16.92 -1.04
N ALA A 12 -27.64 18.09 -1.38
CA ALA A 12 -27.49 19.28 -0.56
C ALA A 12 -28.48 19.33 0.62
N THR A 13 -29.66 18.68 0.51
CA THR A 13 -30.71 18.76 1.53
C THR A 13 -30.87 17.48 2.37
N ASN A 14 -30.50 16.32 1.85
CA ASN A 14 -30.73 15.03 2.52
C ASN A 14 -29.43 14.23 2.75
N ALA A 15 -28.28 14.87 2.65
CA ALA A 15 -26.98 14.28 2.94
C ALA A 15 -26.25 15.09 4.02
N PRO A 16 -25.42 14.45 4.87
CA PRO A 16 -24.55 15.15 5.80
C PRO A 16 -23.57 16.07 5.10
N LEU A 17 -23.52 17.34 5.54
CA LEU A 17 -22.62 18.34 5.03
C LEU A 17 -21.67 18.83 6.12
N LEU A 18 -20.43 19.01 5.76
CA LEU A 18 -19.38 19.64 6.58
C LEU A 18 -19.20 21.07 6.06
N LEU A 19 -20.11 21.98 6.43
CA LEU A 19 -20.12 23.39 6.02
C LEU A 19 -19.96 24.31 7.22
N GLU A 20 -19.25 25.39 7.04
CA GLU A 20 -19.18 26.49 8.00
C GLU A 20 -20.59 27.08 8.21
N PRO A 21 -21.01 27.43 9.47
CA PRO A 21 -22.39 27.81 9.76
C PRO A 21 -22.93 29.03 8.99
N ALA A 22 -22.12 30.10 8.84
CA ALA A 22 -22.54 31.27 8.08
C ALA A 22 -22.68 30.97 6.59
N TYR A 23 -21.75 30.19 6.06
CA TYR A 23 -21.81 29.74 4.67
C TYR A 23 -22.95 28.75 4.44
N ALA A 24 -23.20 27.82 5.36
CA ALA A 24 -24.35 26.92 5.29
C ALA A 24 -25.66 27.69 5.16
N ARG A 25 -25.85 28.77 5.93
CA ARG A 25 -27.00 29.64 5.80
C ARG A 25 -27.14 30.25 4.40
N VAL A 26 -26.05 30.81 3.86
CA VAL A 26 -26.05 31.41 2.51
C VAL A 26 -26.31 30.34 1.46
N PHE A 27 -25.63 29.20 1.58
CA PHE A 27 -25.78 28.06 0.67
C PHE A 27 -27.22 27.54 0.61
N PHE A 28 -27.83 27.29 1.75
CA PHE A 28 -29.20 26.79 1.79
C PHE A 28 -30.23 27.86 1.37
N CYS A 29 -30.01 29.15 1.67
CA CYS A 29 -30.84 30.22 1.15
C CYS A 29 -30.75 30.33 -0.38
N ALA A 30 -29.55 30.24 -0.95
CA ALA A 30 -29.36 30.26 -2.38
C ALA A 30 -30.03 29.02 -3.02
N LEU A 31 -29.83 27.84 -2.45
CA LEU A 31 -30.43 26.60 -2.94
C LEU A 31 -31.97 26.64 -2.85
N GLY A 32 -32.54 27.23 -1.78
CA GLY A 32 -33.98 27.38 -1.63
C GLY A 32 -34.58 28.31 -2.70
N ARG A 33 -33.90 29.38 -3.04
CA ARG A 33 -34.30 30.28 -4.17
C ARG A 33 -34.20 29.56 -5.50
N GLU A 34 -33.14 28.75 -5.72
CA GLU A 34 -32.91 28.01 -6.94
C GLU A 34 -33.83 26.79 -7.10
N SER A 35 -34.25 26.16 -5.99
CA SER A 35 -35.12 24.99 -6.03
C SER A 35 -36.58 25.34 -6.36
N GLY A 36 -37.01 26.58 -6.10
CA GLY A 36 -38.32 27.06 -6.45
C GLY A 36 -38.47 27.60 -7.88
N VAL A 37 -37.37 28.04 -8.48
CA VAL A 37 -37.41 28.63 -9.84
C VAL A 37 -36.05 28.40 -10.55
N GLY A 38 -35.97 27.34 -11.24
CA GLY A 38 -34.85 26.95 -12.10
C GLY A 38 -33.76 27.93 -12.44
N SER A 39 -32.62 27.47 -12.41
CA SER A 39 -31.35 27.80 -13.02
C SER A 39 -30.19 28.03 -12.04
N LEU A 40 -29.58 26.93 -11.64
CA LEU A 40 -28.14 26.95 -11.42
C LEU A 40 -27.50 27.21 -12.77
N HIS A 41 -27.03 28.45 -12.98
CA HIS A 41 -26.21 28.78 -14.14
C HIS A 41 -24.86 28.11 -13.93
N ILE A 42 -24.70 26.92 -14.49
CA ILE A 42 -23.39 26.35 -14.74
C ILE A 42 -22.92 27.07 -16.00
N PRO A 43 -21.83 27.82 -15.98
CA PRO A 43 -21.30 28.47 -17.20
C PRO A 43 -21.15 27.43 -18.31
N GLN A 44 -21.61 27.78 -19.50
CA GLN A 44 -21.60 26.92 -20.69
C GLN A 44 -20.21 26.48 -21.17
N ASN A 45 -19.14 26.84 -20.46
CA ASN A 45 -17.75 26.42 -20.69
C ASN A 45 -17.27 25.35 -19.72
N LEU A 46 -18.15 24.58 -19.12
CA LEU A 46 -17.82 23.21 -18.81
C LEU A 46 -17.69 22.49 -20.16
N GLU A 47 -16.59 22.75 -20.85
CA GLU A 47 -16.12 21.79 -21.84
C GLU A 47 -16.23 20.43 -21.18
N ASN A 48 -17.05 19.60 -21.78
CA ASN A 48 -17.10 18.19 -21.46
C ASN A 48 -15.67 17.75 -21.27
N LEU A 49 -15.31 17.29 -20.08
CA LEU A 49 -14.16 16.46 -19.94
C LEU A 49 -14.48 15.25 -20.82
N ASP A 50 -14.05 15.36 -22.10
CA ASP A 50 -14.10 14.26 -23.03
C ASP A 50 -13.26 13.11 -22.45
N GLN A 51 -13.31 11.99 -23.09
CA GLN A 51 -12.54 10.82 -22.74
C GLN A 51 -11.05 11.14 -22.48
N ALA A 52 -10.48 12.17 -23.13
CA ALA A 52 -9.12 12.65 -22.94
C ALA A 52 -8.92 13.37 -21.59
N GLY A 53 -9.88 14.11 -21.09
CA GLY A 53 -9.85 14.70 -19.74
C GLY A 53 -9.97 13.63 -18.64
N MET A 54 -10.78 12.59 -18.86
CA MET A 54 -10.86 11.44 -17.95
C MET A 54 -9.66 10.50 -18.09
N GLU A 55 -9.08 10.37 -19.26
CA GLU A 55 -7.80 9.68 -19.46
C GLU A 55 -6.63 10.42 -18.78
N LEU A 56 -6.63 11.74 -18.71
CA LEU A 56 -5.68 12.52 -17.90
C LEU A 56 -5.79 12.23 -16.39
N VAL A 57 -6.97 11.89 -15.90
CA VAL A 57 -7.22 11.53 -14.49
C VAL A 57 -6.91 10.06 -14.23
N THR A 58 -7.12 9.17 -15.20
CA THR A 58 -7.06 7.72 -14.99
C THR A 58 -6.03 6.97 -15.84
N GLY A 59 -5.57 7.49 -16.96
CA GLY A 59 -4.96 6.68 -18.01
C GLY A 59 -3.53 6.98 -18.42
N ASN A 60 -3.00 8.17 -18.27
CA ASN A 60 -1.70 8.52 -18.85
C ASN A 60 -0.49 8.26 -17.94
N TYR A 61 -0.48 7.14 -17.23
CA TYR A 61 0.73 6.62 -16.61
C TYR A 61 1.67 5.91 -17.60
N MET A 62 1.24 5.77 -18.87
CA MET A 62 1.99 4.99 -19.84
C MET A 62 2.07 5.66 -21.22
N SER A 63 2.82 6.72 -21.37
CA SER A 63 3.62 6.94 -22.59
C SER A 63 4.46 8.22 -22.52
N GLY A 64 5.72 8.03 -22.68
CA GLY A 64 6.82 8.75 -23.27
C GLY A 64 6.83 10.28 -23.32
N ASP A 65 7.90 10.86 -22.72
CA ASP A 65 8.63 12.07 -23.17
C ASP A 65 7.87 13.38 -23.48
N LYS A 66 6.67 13.60 -22.93
CA LYS A 66 6.13 14.95 -22.83
C LYS A 66 6.13 15.38 -21.36
N PRO A 67 6.61 16.61 -21.01
CA PRO A 67 6.52 17.09 -19.64
C PRO A 67 5.06 17.02 -19.20
N ARG A 68 4.77 16.24 -18.16
CA ARG A 68 3.42 16.08 -17.59
C ARG A 68 2.91 17.45 -17.20
N ALA A 69 1.74 17.86 -17.67
CA ALA A 69 1.11 19.10 -17.25
C ALA A 69 0.93 19.07 -15.72
N ARG A 70 1.59 19.98 -15.01
CA ARG A 70 1.43 20.18 -13.56
C ARG A 70 0.15 20.95 -13.30
N PHE A 71 -0.69 20.45 -12.41
CA PHE A 71 -1.91 21.13 -11.97
C PHE A 71 -1.69 21.92 -10.66
N TYR A 72 -0.43 22.22 -10.33
CA TYR A 72 0.02 23.02 -9.19
C TYR A 72 1.23 23.86 -9.62
N GLN A 73 1.54 24.88 -8.82
CA GLN A 73 2.76 25.67 -8.98
C GLN A 73 3.85 25.09 -8.08
N VAL A 74 5.09 25.13 -8.54
CA VAL A 74 6.26 24.75 -7.71
C VAL A 74 7.10 26.02 -7.49
N VAL A 75 7.26 26.40 -6.23
CA VAL A 75 8.06 27.55 -5.81
C VAL A 75 9.04 27.09 -4.73
N ASN A 76 10.32 27.25 -4.96
CA ASN A 76 11.39 26.81 -4.03
C ASN A 76 11.30 25.33 -3.64
N GLY A 77 10.84 24.45 -4.54
CA GLY A 77 10.62 23.03 -4.28
C GLY A 77 9.30 22.72 -3.55
N ILE A 78 8.47 23.71 -3.26
CA ILE A 78 7.17 23.53 -2.62
C ILE A 78 6.08 23.57 -3.70
N ALA A 79 5.29 22.48 -3.78
CA ALA A 79 4.10 22.45 -4.61
C ALA A 79 2.95 23.16 -3.88
N VAL A 80 2.38 24.19 -4.48
CA VAL A 80 1.24 24.93 -3.92
C VAL A 80 -0.04 24.43 -4.57
N LEU A 81 -0.94 23.88 -3.76
CA LEU A 81 -2.22 23.32 -4.20
C LEU A 81 -3.37 24.13 -3.61
N PRO A 82 -4.11 24.90 -4.41
CA PRO A 82 -5.28 25.63 -3.93
C PRO A 82 -6.43 24.65 -3.61
N VAL A 83 -7.09 24.90 -2.46
CA VAL A 83 -8.30 24.20 -1.98
C VAL A 83 -9.31 25.29 -1.65
N SER A 84 -10.14 25.67 -2.63
CA SER A 84 -10.98 26.87 -2.52
C SER A 84 -12.45 26.55 -2.72
N GLY A 85 -13.31 27.28 -1.99
CA GLY A 85 -14.76 27.19 -2.08
C GLY A 85 -15.35 25.90 -1.50
N THR A 86 -16.56 25.56 -1.90
CA THR A 86 -17.27 24.38 -1.37
C THR A 86 -16.60 23.07 -1.77
N LEU A 87 -16.35 22.21 -0.80
CA LEU A 87 -15.79 20.89 -1.04
C LEU A 87 -16.88 19.89 -1.47
N VAL A 88 -16.65 19.19 -2.55
CA VAL A 88 -17.58 18.19 -3.08
C VAL A 88 -16.88 16.85 -3.31
N HIS A 89 -17.65 15.76 -3.25
CA HIS A 89 -17.07 14.41 -3.33
C HIS A 89 -16.31 14.22 -4.65
N LYS A 90 -16.96 14.49 -5.77
CA LYS A 90 -16.40 14.34 -7.12
C LYS A 90 -16.82 15.51 -8.00
N LEU A 91 -15.87 16.29 -8.43
CA LEU A 91 -16.09 17.38 -9.39
C LEU A 91 -15.62 17.00 -10.79
N GLY A 92 -14.74 16.02 -10.92
CA GLY A 92 -14.09 15.65 -12.18
C GLY A 92 -13.08 16.68 -12.70
N GLY A 93 -12.75 17.70 -11.89
CA GLY A 93 -11.82 18.78 -12.23
C GLY A 93 -10.54 18.74 -11.38
N MET A 94 -9.40 18.98 -12.05
CA MET A 94 -8.09 19.01 -11.38
C MET A 94 -7.82 20.32 -10.61
N ARG A 95 -8.63 21.35 -10.81
CA ARG A 95 -8.50 22.66 -10.15
C ARG A 95 -9.84 23.10 -9.60
N PRO A 96 -9.86 23.99 -8.60
CA PRO A 96 -11.09 24.64 -8.16
C PRO A 96 -11.83 25.26 -9.35
N PHE A 97 -13.13 25.04 -9.42
CA PHE A 97 -13.96 25.56 -10.49
C PHE A 97 -15.32 26.02 -9.95
N SER A 98 -15.75 27.20 -10.39
CA SER A 98 -17.07 27.76 -10.05
C SER A 98 -17.36 27.79 -8.54
N GLY A 99 -16.35 28.11 -7.71
CA GLY A 99 -16.50 28.14 -6.25
C GLY A 99 -16.53 26.74 -5.59
N MET A 100 -16.10 25.69 -6.28
CA MET A 100 -16.08 24.33 -5.75
C MET A 100 -14.71 23.67 -5.98
N THR A 101 -14.35 22.75 -5.08
CA THR A 101 -13.18 21.86 -5.21
C THR A 101 -13.59 20.44 -4.93
N GLY A 102 -13.26 19.52 -5.85
CA GLY A 102 -13.50 18.09 -5.68
C GLY A 102 -12.42 17.42 -4.83
N TYR A 103 -12.80 16.54 -3.90
CA TYR A 103 -11.86 15.70 -3.17
C TYR A 103 -11.05 14.79 -4.11
N ASP A 104 -11.65 14.34 -5.21
CA ASP A 104 -10.98 13.60 -6.29
C ASP A 104 -9.85 14.41 -6.93
N GLY A 105 -10.11 15.68 -7.23
CA GLY A 105 -9.11 16.59 -7.78
C GLY A 105 -7.97 16.92 -6.80
N ILE A 106 -8.28 17.08 -5.51
CA ILE A 106 -7.26 17.26 -4.45
C ILE A 106 -6.34 16.04 -4.40
N THR A 107 -6.93 14.84 -4.30
CA THR A 107 -6.19 13.57 -4.21
C THR A 107 -5.29 13.35 -5.42
N ALA A 108 -5.79 13.58 -6.64
CA ALA A 108 -5.02 13.40 -7.87
C ALA A 108 -3.83 14.37 -7.95
N ARG A 109 -4.03 15.65 -7.59
CA ARG A 109 -2.94 16.64 -7.55
C ARG A 109 -1.88 16.32 -6.49
N LEU A 110 -2.31 15.86 -5.32
CA LEU A 110 -1.40 15.42 -4.27
C LEU A 110 -0.54 14.24 -4.74
N GLN A 111 -1.14 13.22 -5.32
CA GLN A 111 -0.41 12.07 -5.87
C GLN A 111 0.61 12.51 -6.93
N GLN A 112 0.21 13.43 -7.82
CA GLN A 112 1.12 14.00 -8.80
C GLN A 112 2.29 14.75 -8.14
N ALA A 113 2.04 15.61 -7.14
CA ALA A 113 3.06 16.38 -6.44
C ALA A 113 4.03 15.50 -5.64
N ILE A 114 3.52 14.46 -4.98
CA ILE A 114 4.35 13.50 -4.23
C ILE A 114 5.28 12.72 -5.16
N SER A 115 4.81 12.37 -6.37
CA SER A 115 5.62 11.65 -7.37
C SER A 115 6.58 12.56 -8.16
N ASP A 116 6.47 13.88 -8.04
CA ASP A 116 7.31 14.85 -8.77
C ASP A 116 8.68 15.00 -8.08
N PRO A 117 9.81 14.70 -8.76
CA PRO A 117 11.15 14.79 -8.17
C PRO A 117 11.57 16.23 -7.81
N GLU A 118 10.98 17.26 -8.45
CA GLU A 118 11.27 18.67 -8.14
C GLU A 118 10.53 19.16 -6.88
N VAL A 119 9.57 18.37 -6.37
CA VAL A 119 8.79 18.73 -5.19
C VAL A 119 9.39 18.09 -3.95
N THR A 120 9.78 18.93 -3.00
CA THR A 120 10.29 18.51 -1.67
C THR A 120 9.23 18.55 -0.58
N GLY A 121 8.13 19.28 -0.80
CA GLY A 121 6.99 19.37 0.10
C GLY A 121 5.79 19.99 -0.60
N VAL A 122 4.62 19.89 0.02
CA VAL A 122 3.34 20.37 -0.51
C VAL A 122 2.69 21.32 0.47
N LEU A 123 2.25 22.47 0.00
CA LEU A 123 1.46 23.44 0.74
C LEU A 123 0.04 23.44 0.19
N LEU A 124 -0.94 23.02 1.00
CA LEU A 124 -2.36 23.21 0.70
C LEU A 124 -2.74 24.65 1.07
N ASP A 125 -3.06 25.46 0.09
CA ASP A 125 -3.56 26.84 0.27
C ASP A 125 -5.08 26.77 0.38
N ILE A 126 -5.59 26.86 1.63
CA ILE A 126 -6.98 26.56 1.97
C ILE A 126 -7.76 27.85 2.19
N ASP A 127 -8.80 28.01 1.37
CA ASP A 127 -9.83 29.05 1.51
C ASP A 127 -11.20 28.38 1.24
N SER A 128 -11.74 27.68 2.25
CA SER A 128 -12.93 26.85 2.07
C SER A 128 -13.79 26.80 3.35
N PRO A 129 -15.11 26.98 3.22
CA PRO A 129 -16.05 26.81 4.32
C PRO A 129 -16.36 25.32 4.65
N GLY A 130 -15.73 24.39 3.95
CA GLY A 130 -16.07 22.97 4.00
C GLY A 130 -16.99 22.54 2.86
N GLY A 131 -17.74 21.46 3.07
CA GLY A 131 -18.62 20.93 2.03
C GLY A 131 -19.24 19.58 2.38
N GLN A 132 -19.30 18.67 1.40
CA GLN A 132 -19.89 17.35 1.57
C GLN A 132 -19.07 16.49 2.55
N ALA A 133 -19.74 15.76 3.44
CA ALA A 133 -19.11 14.77 4.30
C ALA A 133 -18.59 13.56 3.49
N ALA A 134 -19.34 13.20 2.44
CA ALA A 134 -18.95 12.10 1.54
C ALA A 134 -17.62 12.39 0.86
N GLY A 135 -16.64 11.49 1.06
CA GLY A 135 -15.28 11.60 0.52
C GLY A 135 -14.32 12.48 1.32
N ALA A 136 -14.80 13.26 2.31
CA ALA A 136 -13.96 14.16 3.11
C ALA A 136 -12.94 13.36 3.94
N PHE A 137 -13.39 12.32 4.63
CA PHE A 137 -12.58 11.47 5.49
C PHE A 137 -11.52 10.70 4.68
N ASP A 138 -11.92 10.12 3.55
CA ASP A 138 -11.00 9.43 2.64
C ASP A 138 -9.91 10.36 2.10
N CYS A 139 -10.28 11.61 1.77
CA CYS A 139 -9.34 12.63 1.31
C CYS A 139 -8.36 13.02 2.43
N ALA A 140 -8.85 13.22 3.67
CA ALA A 140 -8.02 13.52 4.83
C ALA A 140 -7.04 12.36 5.14
N ASP A 141 -7.52 11.12 5.16
CA ASP A 141 -6.68 9.93 5.32
C ASP A 141 -5.60 9.82 4.22
N MET A 142 -5.92 10.22 2.99
CA MET A 142 -4.96 10.26 1.88
C MET A 142 -3.90 11.35 2.11
N ILE A 143 -4.30 12.55 2.53
CA ILE A 143 -3.36 13.64 2.88
C ILE A 143 -2.39 13.14 3.97
N TYR A 144 -2.91 12.55 5.04
CA TYR A 144 -2.11 12.03 6.13
C TYR A 144 -1.09 10.98 5.67
N ARG A 145 -1.52 9.99 4.86
CA ARG A 145 -0.65 8.93 4.32
C ARG A 145 0.41 9.48 3.36
N LEU A 146 0.05 10.38 2.47
CA LEU A 146 0.99 11.01 1.54
C LEU A 146 1.97 11.93 2.27
N GLY A 147 1.53 12.54 3.37
CA GLY A 147 2.36 13.37 4.25
C GLY A 147 3.52 12.62 4.90
N GLN A 148 3.45 11.28 4.97
CA GLN A 148 4.57 10.45 5.43
C GLN A 148 5.68 10.28 4.37
N GLN A 149 5.38 10.50 3.10
CA GLN A 149 6.35 10.41 2.00
C GLN A 149 7.06 11.74 1.75
N LYS A 150 6.27 12.83 1.66
CA LYS A 150 6.78 14.22 1.60
C LYS A 150 5.92 15.09 2.50
N PRO A 151 6.50 16.03 3.25
CA PRO A 151 5.73 16.90 4.14
C PRO A 151 4.61 17.65 3.41
N ILE A 152 3.40 17.51 3.93
CA ILE A 152 2.22 18.26 3.48
C ILE A 152 1.83 19.20 4.61
N TRP A 153 1.83 20.52 4.34
CA TRP A 153 1.41 21.56 5.27
C TRP A 153 0.11 22.19 4.78
N ALA A 154 -0.66 22.72 5.70
CA ALA A 154 -1.81 23.57 5.39
C ALA A 154 -1.45 25.02 5.64
N LEU A 155 -1.84 25.90 4.73
CA LEU A 155 -1.97 27.35 4.94
C LEU A 155 -3.48 27.65 4.99
N MET A 156 -3.99 27.95 6.15
CA MET A 156 -5.37 28.39 6.38
C MET A 156 -5.37 29.92 6.16
N ASN A 157 -5.68 30.32 4.92
CA ASN A 157 -5.40 31.69 4.44
C ASN A 157 -6.55 32.66 4.74
N ASP A 158 -7.81 32.26 4.49
CA ASP A 158 -9.01 33.04 4.84
C ASP A 158 -10.00 32.18 5.62
N VAL A 159 -10.55 31.12 5.03
CA VAL A 159 -11.46 30.22 5.71
C VAL A 159 -10.96 28.78 5.62
N ALA A 160 -10.88 28.10 6.75
CA ALA A 160 -10.63 26.66 6.80
C ALA A 160 -11.55 26.01 7.84
N CYS A 161 -12.84 25.91 7.47
CA CYS A 161 -13.88 25.46 8.36
C CYS A 161 -14.43 24.09 7.99
N SER A 162 -14.88 23.35 8.99
CA SER A 162 -15.62 22.10 8.84
C SER A 162 -14.85 21.08 7.98
N GLY A 163 -15.35 20.60 6.84
CA GLY A 163 -14.60 19.68 5.97
C GLY A 163 -13.21 20.17 5.57
N ALA A 164 -13.00 21.48 5.41
CA ALA A 164 -11.69 22.07 5.14
C ALA A 164 -10.74 21.99 6.36
N MET A 165 -11.30 22.14 7.58
CA MET A 165 -10.54 21.92 8.82
C MET A 165 -10.11 20.46 8.97
N LEU A 166 -10.95 19.50 8.55
CA LEU A 166 -10.58 18.10 8.51
C LEU A 166 -9.37 17.85 7.63
N LEU A 167 -9.34 18.44 6.41
CA LEU A 167 -8.19 18.33 5.50
C LEU A 167 -6.94 19.01 6.07
N ALA A 168 -7.09 20.20 6.66
CA ALA A 168 -5.99 20.92 7.32
C ALA A 168 -5.41 20.12 8.50
N SER A 169 -6.28 19.48 9.30
CA SER A 169 -5.87 18.67 10.45
C SER A 169 -5.00 17.48 10.02
N ALA A 170 -5.24 16.90 8.84
CA ALA A 170 -4.46 15.79 8.32
C ALA A 170 -3.06 16.17 7.82
N CYS A 171 -2.75 17.46 7.74
CA CYS A 171 -1.44 17.99 7.38
C CYS A 171 -0.47 17.93 8.56
N SER A 172 0.83 17.77 8.28
CA SER A 172 1.87 17.68 9.31
C SER A 172 2.16 19.00 10.02
N ARG A 173 1.74 20.13 9.47
CA ARG A 173 1.78 21.45 10.09
C ARG A 173 0.68 22.35 9.53
N ARG A 174 0.06 23.13 10.40
CA ARG A 174 -1.09 23.99 10.10
C ARG A 174 -0.70 25.46 10.35
N LEU A 175 -0.40 26.16 9.26
CA LEU A 175 -0.16 27.59 9.29
C LEU A 175 -1.49 28.33 9.20
N VAL A 176 -1.63 29.42 9.92
CA VAL A 176 -2.84 30.24 9.94
C VAL A 176 -2.50 31.71 9.74
N THR A 177 -3.30 32.43 8.96
CA THR A 177 -3.17 33.87 8.85
C THR A 177 -3.89 34.58 9.99
N GLN A 178 -3.55 35.83 10.22
CA GLN A 178 -4.03 36.62 11.37
C GLN A 178 -5.57 36.70 11.47
N THR A 179 -6.23 36.81 10.33
CA THR A 179 -7.68 37.01 10.22
C THR A 179 -8.41 35.75 9.69
N ALA A 180 -7.69 34.65 9.52
CA ALA A 180 -8.31 33.40 9.06
C ALA A 180 -9.29 32.86 10.10
N ARG A 181 -10.40 32.34 9.61
CA ARG A 181 -11.44 31.69 10.38
C ARG A 181 -11.32 30.18 10.23
N ILE A 182 -11.09 29.50 11.34
CA ILE A 182 -10.84 28.06 11.35
C ILE A 182 -11.72 27.34 12.37
N GLY A 183 -11.88 26.02 12.22
CA GLY A 183 -12.68 25.23 13.16
C GLY A 183 -13.96 24.72 12.54
N SER A 184 -15.11 24.98 13.22
CA SER A 184 -16.42 24.46 12.79
C SER A 184 -16.41 22.91 12.66
N VAL A 185 -15.86 22.21 13.66
CA VAL A 185 -15.84 20.75 13.71
C VAL A 185 -17.22 20.23 14.09
N GLY A 186 -18.10 20.21 13.12
CA GLY A 186 -19.51 19.85 13.28
C GLY A 186 -20.13 19.39 11.97
N VAL A 187 -21.37 18.96 12.05
CA VAL A 187 -22.16 18.42 10.92
C VAL A 187 -23.51 19.11 10.88
N VAL A 188 -23.96 19.49 9.70
CA VAL A 188 -25.27 20.08 9.50
C VAL A 188 -26.00 19.36 8.37
N MET A 189 -27.29 19.18 8.53
CA MET A 189 -28.21 18.72 7.49
C MET A 189 -29.48 19.56 7.52
N ALA A 190 -30.00 19.91 6.35
CA ALA A 190 -31.28 20.55 6.21
C ALA A 190 -32.32 19.61 5.60
N HIS A 191 -33.53 19.62 6.12
CA HIS A 191 -34.69 19.00 5.51
C HIS A 191 -35.69 20.10 5.12
N ALA A 192 -36.16 20.08 3.87
CA ALA A 192 -37.21 20.98 3.39
C ALA A 192 -38.55 20.23 3.32
N SER A 193 -39.63 20.82 3.85
CA SER A 193 -40.97 20.32 3.68
C SER A 193 -41.80 21.31 2.86
N TYR A 194 -42.44 20.83 1.82
CA TYR A 194 -43.37 21.58 0.98
C TYR A 194 -44.83 21.24 1.29
N ALA A 195 -45.09 20.49 2.36
CA ALA A 195 -46.44 20.04 2.73
C ALA A 195 -47.48 21.20 2.78
N GLY A 196 -47.13 22.30 3.45
CA GLY A 196 -48.02 23.46 3.55
C GLY A 196 -48.26 24.19 2.23
N GLN A 197 -47.26 24.22 1.32
CA GLN A 197 -47.41 24.78 -0.02
C GLN A 197 -48.37 23.93 -0.86
N LEU A 198 -48.18 22.61 -0.86
CA LEU A 198 -48.99 21.66 -1.60
C LEU A 198 -50.45 21.70 -1.13
N GLU A 199 -50.68 21.80 0.16
CA GLU A 199 -52.03 21.97 0.74
C GLU A 199 -52.69 23.24 0.23
N GLN A 200 -51.99 24.38 0.21
CA GLN A 200 -52.52 25.65 -0.31
C GLN A 200 -52.81 25.60 -1.82
N GLU A 201 -52.04 24.83 -2.57
CA GLU A 201 -52.21 24.61 -4.02
C GLU A 201 -53.24 23.53 -4.33
N GLY A 202 -53.83 22.87 -3.30
CA GLY A 202 -54.78 21.78 -3.48
C GLY A 202 -54.21 20.52 -4.11
N VAL A 203 -52.91 20.29 -3.95
CA VAL A 203 -52.18 19.13 -4.51
C VAL A 203 -52.01 18.08 -3.43
N GLU A 204 -52.58 16.91 -3.62
CA GLU A 204 -52.36 15.73 -2.76
C GLU A 204 -51.36 14.79 -3.39
N ILE A 205 -50.30 14.42 -2.65
CA ILE A 205 -49.27 13.47 -3.09
C ILE A 205 -49.38 12.21 -2.23
N THR A 206 -49.70 11.10 -2.86
CA THR A 206 -49.70 9.78 -2.24
C THR A 206 -48.42 9.03 -2.57
N LEU A 207 -47.62 8.68 -1.55
CA LEU A 207 -46.42 7.89 -1.73
C LEU A 207 -46.72 6.40 -1.58
N LEU A 208 -46.46 5.62 -2.60
CA LEU A 208 -46.48 4.15 -2.56
C LEU A 208 -45.06 3.64 -2.48
N TYR A 209 -44.74 2.87 -1.44
CA TYR A 209 -43.36 2.42 -1.21
C TYR A 209 -43.33 1.01 -0.62
N SER A 210 -42.22 0.34 -0.84
CA SER A 210 -41.86 -0.92 -0.19
C SER A 210 -40.53 -0.76 0.54
N GLY A 211 -40.58 -0.96 1.84
CA GLY A 211 -39.48 -0.73 2.79
C GLY A 211 -39.67 0.54 3.62
N LYS A 212 -39.71 0.37 4.95
CA LYS A 212 -40.08 1.39 5.96
C LYS A 212 -39.37 2.75 5.75
N HIS A 213 -38.07 2.71 5.40
CA HIS A 213 -37.19 3.90 5.32
C HIS A 213 -37.08 4.54 3.93
N LYS A 214 -37.94 4.13 2.98
CA LYS A 214 -37.87 4.65 1.60
C LYS A 214 -38.35 6.08 1.45
N THR A 215 -39.12 6.55 2.43
CA THR A 215 -39.76 7.87 2.40
C THR A 215 -39.36 8.77 3.57
N ASP A 216 -38.35 8.39 4.35
CA ASP A 216 -38.02 9.06 5.62
C ASP A 216 -37.78 10.58 5.46
N LEU A 217 -37.09 11.00 4.43
CA LEU A 217 -36.76 12.42 4.19
C LEU A 217 -37.53 12.97 2.98
N ASN A 218 -38.72 12.46 2.67
CA ASN A 218 -39.48 13.01 1.56
C ASN A 218 -39.94 14.45 1.89
N PRO A 219 -39.98 15.34 0.87
CA PRO A 219 -40.33 16.74 1.09
C PRO A 219 -41.85 17.03 1.11
N TYR A 220 -42.68 16.00 0.90
CA TYR A 220 -44.13 16.18 0.72
C TYR A 220 -44.91 16.11 2.02
N GLN A 221 -44.27 15.81 3.11
CA GLN A 221 -44.88 15.82 4.46
C GLN A 221 -43.95 16.44 5.49
N ALA A 222 -44.49 16.83 6.65
CA ALA A 222 -43.64 17.25 7.77
C ALA A 222 -42.74 16.10 8.21
N LEU A 223 -41.53 16.43 8.66
CA LEU A 223 -40.55 15.43 9.12
C LEU A 223 -41.10 14.74 10.39
N PRO A 224 -41.32 13.41 10.37
CA PRO A 224 -41.74 12.67 11.54
C PRO A 224 -40.67 12.68 12.65
N ASP A 225 -41.11 12.68 13.92
CA ASP A 225 -40.20 12.79 15.07
C ASP A 225 -39.26 11.59 15.23
N ASP A 226 -39.69 10.39 14.90
CA ASP A 226 -38.85 9.18 14.90
C ASP A 226 -37.76 9.30 13.84
N VAL A 227 -38.08 9.73 12.63
CA VAL A 227 -37.13 9.98 11.56
C VAL A 227 -36.15 11.10 11.96
N ARG A 228 -36.63 12.17 12.55
CA ARG A 228 -35.78 13.26 13.07
C ARG A 228 -34.77 12.72 14.09
N THR A 229 -35.24 11.91 15.03
CA THR A 229 -34.39 11.31 16.07
C THR A 229 -33.32 10.42 15.47
N ASP A 230 -33.66 9.55 14.53
CA ASP A 230 -32.72 8.66 13.82
C ASP A 230 -31.64 9.45 13.09
N TYR A 231 -32.04 10.53 12.40
CA TYR A 231 -31.07 11.35 11.66
C TYR A 231 -30.22 12.21 12.58
N GLN A 232 -30.75 12.69 13.72
CA GLN A 232 -29.93 13.36 14.72
C GLN A 232 -28.84 12.42 15.27
N GLN A 233 -29.15 11.16 15.58
CA GLN A 233 -28.15 10.18 16.02
C GLN A 233 -27.07 9.93 14.96
N LYS A 234 -27.46 9.90 13.69
CA LYS A 234 -26.48 9.79 12.58
C LYS A 234 -25.58 11.03 12.49
N MET A 235 -26.13 12.23 12.72
CA MET A 235 -25.35 13.47 12.77
C MET A 235 -24.34 13.44 13.92
N ASP A 236 -24.80 13.04 15.11
CA ASP A 236 -23.96 12.97 16.31
C ASP A 236 -22.82 11.94 16.11
N ALA A 237 -23.11 10.78 15.54
CA ALA A 237 -22.10 9.77 15.20
C ALA A 237 -21.09 10.29 14.15
N THR A 238 -21.55 11.03 13.15
CA THR A 238 -20.67 11.64 12.14
C THR A 238 -19.80 12.74 12.76
N ARG A 239 -20.35 13.55 13.68
CA ARG A 239 -19.59 14.56 14.42
C ARG A 239 -18.53 13.91 15.31
N GLN A 240 -18.87 12.80 15.99
CA GLN A 240 -17.91 12.04 16.79
C GLN A 240 -16.76 11.53 15.90
N MET A 241 -17.08 10.89 14.77
CA MET A 241 -16.06 10.42 13.81
C MET A 241 -15.19 11.58 13.32
N PHE A 242 -15.75 12.77 13.11
CA PHE A 242 -14.99 13.96 12.73
C PHE A 242 -14.01 14.37 13.86
N ALA A 243 -14.49 14.47 15.08
CA ALA A 243 -13.68 14.80 16.24
C ALA A 243 -12.54 13.79 16.46
N ASP A 244 -12.82 12.50 16.34
CA ASP A 244 -11.83 11.43 16.45
C ASP A 244 -10.72 11.55 15.39
N ARG A 245 -11.07 11.90 14.15
CA ARG A 245 -10.09 12.12 13.09
C ARG A 245 -9.24 13.37 13.32
N VAL A 246 -9.85 14.48 13.71
CA VAL A 246 -9.10 15.69 14.07
C VAL A 246 -8.16 15.40 15.24
N ALA A 247 -8.64 14.72 16.28
CA ALA A 247 -7.82 14.29 17.42
C ALA A 247 -6.63 13.43 16.99
N GLN A 248 -6.88 12.42 16.17
CA GLN A 248 -5.85 11.53 15.64
C GLN A 248 -4.73 12.27 14.90
N TYR A 249 -5.08 13.29 14.09
CA TYR A 249 -4.12 14.00 13.28
C TYR A 249 -3.40 15.12 14.02
N THR A 250 -4.06 15.76 14.98
CA THR A 250 -3.53 16.95 15.67
C THR A 250 -2.85 16.63 17.01
N GLY A 251 -3.14 15.45 17.58
CA GLY A 251 -2.72 15.10 18.94
C GLY A 251 -3.60 15.67 20.06
N LEU A 252 -4.68 16.38 19.72
CA LEU A 252 -5.72 16.77 20.68
C LEU A 252 -6.50 15.53 21.16
N SER A 253 -7.21 15.65 22.30
CA SER A 253 -8.19 14.63 22.64
C SER A 253 -9.51 14.84 21.88
N ALA A 254 -10.23 13.75 21.61
CA ALA A 254 -11.55 13.84 20.96
C ALA A 254 -12.53 14.68 21.78
N GLU A 255 -12.45 14.60 23.11
CA GLU A 255 -13.27 15.40 24.04
C GLU A 255 -12.96 16.90 23.91
N ALA A 256 -11.67 17.28 23.78
CA ALA A 256 -11.29 18.68 23.56
C ALA A 256 -11.83 19.20 22.24
N VAL A 257 -11.79 18.39 21.18
CA VAL A 257 -12.37 18.76 19.88
C VAL A 257 -13.90 18.87 19.98
N MET A 258 -14.57 17.93 20.61
CA MET A 258 -16.03 17.96 20.83
C MET A 258 -16.46 19.17 21.68
N ALA A 259 -15.66 19.55 22.67
CA ALA A 259 -15.93 20.71 23.55
C ALA A 259 -15.88 22.05 22.81
N THR A 260 -15.31 22.10 21.61
CA THR A 260 -15.39 23.32 20.77
C THR A 260 -16.80 23.65 20.31
N GLU A 261 -17.75 22.71 20.41
CA GLU A 261 -19.14 22.87 19.99
C GLU A 261 -19.29 23.45 18.57
N ALA A 262 -18.39 23.02 17.66
CA ALA A 262 -18.29 23.51 16.29
C ALA A 262 -18.09 25.04 16.17
N ALA A 263 -17.46 25.65 17.17
CA ALA A 263 -17.11 27.06 17.13
C ALA A 263 -16.08 27.35 16.05
N ILE A 264 -16.06 28.61 15.63
CA ILE A 264 -15.10 29.16 14.69
C ILE A 264 -14.16 30.06 15.49
N TYR A 265 -12.89 29.98 15.18
CA TYR A 265 -11.80 30.70 15.84
C TYR A 265 -11.02 31.53 14.83
N ASP A 266 -10.66 32.75 15.21
CA ASP A 266 -9.71 33.55 14.46
C ASP A 266 -8.28 33.05 14.69
N GLY A 267 -7.36 33.41 13.84
CA GLY A 267 -5.99 32.88 13.77
C GLY A 267 -5.33 32.56 15.10
N GLN A 268 -5.23 33.55 16.03
CA GLN A 268 -4.59 33.36 17.34
C GLN A 268 -5.39 32.42 18.24
N ALA A 269 -6.71 32.60 18.30
CA ALA A 269 -7.57 31.73 19.09
C ALA A 269 -7.55 30.30 18.57
N GLY A 270 -7.39 30.11 17.24
CA GLY A 270 -7.22 28.80 16.63
C GLY A 270 -5.94 28.08 17.05
N ILE A 271 -4.86 28.81 17.31
CA ILE A 271 -3.61 28.27 17.89
C ILE A 271 -3.83 27.88 19.35
N GLU A 272 -4.49 28.73 20.13
CA GLU A 272 -4.74 28.51 21.56
C GLU A 272 -5.58 27.24 21.83
N VAL A 273 -6.53 26.93 20.93
CA VAL A 273 -7.32 25.69 21.01
C VAL A 273 -6.64 24.49 20.31
N GLY A 274 -5.44 24.67 19.75
CA GLY A 274 -4.64 23.60 19.14
C GLY A 274 -5.07 23.18 17.73
N LEU A 275 -5.96 23.93 17.07
CA LEU A 275 -6.37 23.66 15.68
C LEU A 275 -5.39 24.22 14.64
N ALA A 276 -4.50 25.14 15.04
CA ALA A 276 -3.39 25.64 14.23
C ALA A 276 -2.08 25.57 15.03
N ASP A 277 -0.94 25.59 14.33
CA ASP A 277 0.38 25.45 14.93
C ASP A 277 1.14 26.78 14.97
N GLU A 278 0.98 27.61 13.94
CA GLU A 278 1.78 28.83 13.78
C GLU A 278 1.04 29.88 12.97
N MET A 279 1.18 31.13 13.41
CA MET A 279 0.68 32.28 12.67
C MET A 279 1.73 32.80 11.67
N VAL A 280 1.31 33.00 10.42
CA VAL A 280 2.18 33.52 9.36
C VAL A 280 1.46 34.54 8.51
N ASN A 281 2.22 35.41 7.81
CA ASN A 281 1.69 36.09 6.65
C ASN A 281 1.60 35.13 5.46
N ALA A 282 0.52 35.17 4.70
CA ALA A 282 0.34 34.27 3.56
C ALA A 282 1.50 34.31 2.56
N ALA A 283 2.07 35.50 2.31
CA ALA A 283 3.21 35.67 1.43
C ALA A 283 4.49 34.96 1.91
N ASP A 284 4.62 34.72 3.21
CA ASP A 284 5.81 34.13 3.81
C ASP A 284 5.70 32.61 3.96
N ALA A 285 4.50 32.03 3.84
CA ALA A 285 4.24 30.63 4.13
C ALA A 285 5.16 29.67 3.35
N ILE A 286 5.38 29.92 2.06
CA ILE A 286 6.26 29.08 1.22
C ILE A 286 7.71 29.16 1.71
N SER A 287 8.19 30.36 2.05
CA SER A 287 9.57 30.56 2.52
C SER A 287 9.78 29.94 3.91
N VAL A 288 8.80 30.03 4.81
CA VAL A 288 8.79 29.36 6.12
C VAL A 288 8.87 27.85 5.96
N MET A 289 8.04 27.27 5.11
CA MET A 289 8.07 25.85 4.82
C MET A 289 9.41 25.42 4.20
N ALA A 290 9.88 26.11 3.17
CA ALA A 290 11.14 25.78 2.51
C ALA A 290 12.36 25.88 3.45
N ALA A 291 12.39 26.86 4.35
CA ALA A 291 13.43 26.98 5.37
C ALA A 291 13.39 25.82 6.38
N ALA A 292 12.20 25.44 6.86
CA ALA A 292 12.03 24.34 7.79
C ALA A 292 12.46 22.99 7.18
N LEU A 293 12.15 22.73 5.90
CA LEU A 293 12.56 21.51 5.21
C LEU A 293 14.09 21.47 4.99
N LYS A 294 14.71 22.59 4.65
CA LYS A 294 16.17 22.69 4.53
C LYS A 294 16.89 22.46 5.86
N SER A 295 16.35 22.97 6.97
CA SER A 295 16.93 22.76 8.30
C SER A 295 16.84 21.28 8.73
N LYS A 296 15.71 20.61 8.46
CA LYS A 296 15.51 19.19 8.74
C LYS A 296 16.45 18.31 7.90
N SER A 297 16.65 18.64 6.62
CA SER A 297 17.60 17.94 5.76
C SER A 297 19.05 18.09 6.25
N ARG A 298 19.44 19.30 6.71
CA ARG A 298 20.78 19.51 7.31
C ARG A 298 20.96 18.74 8.62
N GLY A 299 19.93 18.70 9.47
CA GLY A 299 19.95 17.91 10.71
C GLY A 299 20.10 16.42 10.45
N ASN A 300 19.40 15.89 9.48
CA ASN A 300 19.52 14.48 9.06
C ASN A 300 20.92 14.18 8.48
N ASN A 301 21.46 15.06 7.64
CA ASN A 301 22.81 14.88 7.11
C ASN A 301 23.90 14.97 8.19
N MET A 302 23.73 15.83 9.21
CA MET A 302 24.63 15.87 10.36
C MET A 302 24.53 14.62 11.24
N ALA A 303 23.31 14.10 11.44
CA ALA A 303 23.11 12.85 12.17
C ALA A 303 23.69 11.63 11.41
N GLU A 304 23.63 11.65 10.09
CA GLU A 304 24.21 10.61 9.22
C GLU A 304 25.75 10.67 9.19
N LEU A 305 26.34 11.88 9.20
CA LEU A 305 27.79 12.06 9.34
C LEU A 305 28.31 11.59 10.72
N THR A 306 27.59 11.91 11.81
CA THR A 306 27.95 11.40 13.14
C THR A 306 27.74 9.89 13.26
N ALA A 307 26.72 9.32 12.65
CA ALA A 307 26.53 7.86 12.59
C ALA A 307 27.65 7.17 11.79
N THR A 308 28.11 7.78 10.71
CA THR A 308 29.24 7.27 9.90
C THR A 308 30.56 7.36 10.68
N GLU A 309 30.79 8.43 11.42
CA GLU A 309 31.97 8.58 12.27
C GLU A 309 31.97 7.56 13.42
N VAL A 310 30.84 7.35 14.08
CA VAL A 310 30.66 6.34 15.12
C VAL A 310 30.89 4.93 14.59
N ALA A 311 30.35 4.62 13.39
CA ALA A 311 30.58 3.35 12.73
C ALA A 311 32.06 3.15 12.33
N ALA A 312 32.74 4.20 11.91
CA ALA A 312 34.16 4.16 11.61
C ALA A 312 35.02 3.92 12.87
N GLN A 313 34.70 4.58 13.98
CA GLN A 313 35.37 4.36 15.27
C GLN A 313 35.15 2.94 15.79
N GLU A 314 33.92 2.42 15.68
CA GLU A 314 33.60 1.06 16.09
C GLU A 314 34.33 0.02 15.23
N ASN A 315 34.37 0.21 13.91
CA ASN A 315 35.16 -0.63 13.02
C ASN A 315 36.66 -0.60 13.38
N GLN A 316 37.19 0.58 13.70
CA GLN A 316 38.59 0.73 14.12
C GLN A 316 38.86 0.01 15.43
N ARG A 317 37.91 0.04 16.40
CA ARG A 317 37.97 -0.69 17.68
C ARG A 317 37.96 -2.21 17.42
N VAL A 318 37.00 -2.72 16.62
CA VAL A 318 36.86 -4.13 16.30
C VAL A 318 38.14 -4.67 15.62
N MET A 319 38.60 -3.94 14.62
CA MET A 319 39.85 -4.32 13.89
C MET A 319 41.08 -4.26 14.79
N GLY A 320 41.13 -3.30 15.73
CA GLY A 320 42.21 -3.20 16.71
C GLY A 320 42.26 -4.38 17.69
N ILE A 321 41.11 -4.95 18.04
CA ILE A 321 41.04 -6.15 18.91
C ILE A 321 41.38 -7.41 18.12
N ILE A 322 40.84 -7.60 16.96
CA ILE A 322 41.09 -8.82 16.15
C ILE A 322 42.51 -8.86 15.60
N GLY A 323 43.07 -7.70 15.25
CA GLY A 323 44.40 -7.59 14.63
C GLY A 323 45.55 -7.41 15.62
N CYS A 324 45.30 -7.42 16.93
CA CYS A 324 46.38 -7.27 17.88
C CYS A 324 47.27 -8.53 17.96
N PRO A 325 48.58 -8.41 18.31
CA PRO A 325 49.46 -9.55 18.39
C PRO A 325 49.01 -10.65 19.34
N GLU A 326 48.32 -10.26 20.43
CA GLU A 326 47.81 -11.15 21.48
C GLU A 326 46.61 -11.99 21.00
N ALA A 327 45.97 -11.61 19.88
CA ALA A 327 44.87 -12.35 19.28
C ALA A 327 45.37 -13.60 18.50
N LYS A 328 46.62 -13.64 18.16
CA LYS A 328 47.21 -14.77 17.39
C LYS A 328 47.13 -16.08 18.19
N GLY A 329 46.49 -17.09 17.61
CA GLY A 329 46.18 -18.36 18.26
C GLY A 329 45.02 -18.30 19.27
N ARG A 330 44.26 -17.19 19.29
CA ARG A 330 43.10 -16.96 20.16
C ARG A 330 41.97 -16.23 19.40
N GLU A 331 41.87 -16.48 18.08
CA GLU A 331 41.01 -15.74 17.15
C GLU A 331 39.55 -15.77 17.59
N ALA A 332 39.07 -16.91 18.08
CA ALA A 332 37.68 -17.04 18.56
C ALA A 332 37.40 -16.16 19.81
N LEU A 333 38.37 -16.06 20.72
CA LEU A 333 38.26 -15.21 21.89
C LEU A 333 38.34 -13.73 21.49
N ALA A 334 39.23 -13.38 20.56
CA ALA A 334 39.34 -12.02 20.03
C ALA A 334 38.06 -11.56 19.36
N GLN A 335 37.40 -12.41 18.57
CA GLN A 335 36.10 -12.12 17.96
C GLN A 335 35.00 -11.93 19.01
N MET A 336 34.95 -12.76 20.03
CA MET A 336 33.98 -12.63 21.11
C MET A 336 34.16 -11.32 21.89
N LEU A 337 35.41 -10.92 22.20
CA LEU A 337 35.73 -9.66 22.85
C LEU A 337 35.43 -8.45 21.98
N ALA A 338 35.69 -8.55 20.67
CA ALA A 338 35.34 -7.50 19.69
C ALA A 338 33.83 -7.27 19.60
N GLY A 339 33.02 -8.32 19.75
CA GLY A 339 31.55 -8.25 19.78
C GLY A 339 30.94 -7.68 21.03
N GLN A 340 31.73 -7.44 22.12
CA GLN A 340 31.21 -6.86 23.35
C GLN A 340 31.15 -5.33 23.29
N PRO A 341 29.96 -4.71 23.47
CA PRO A 341 29.84 -3.26 23.52
C PRO A 341 30.67 -2.66 24.65
N GLY A 342 31.44 -1.61 24.32
CA GLY A 342 32.25 -0.89 25.32
C GLY A 342 33.59 -1.53 25.70
N MET A 343 33.96 -2.70 25.13
CA MET A 343 35.27 -3.31 25.32
C MET A 343 36.34 -2.48 24.61
N SER A 344 37.32 -1.94 25.32
CA SER A 344 38.44 -1.24 24.68
C SER A 344 39.50 -2.20 24.14
N VAL A 345 40.26 -1.75 23.13
CA VAL A 345 41.37 -2.53 22.57
C VAL A 345 42.36 -2.95 23.66
N THR A 346 42.70 -2.04 24.56
CA THR A 346 43.64 -2.31 25.69
C THR A 346 43.11 -3.36 26.67
N GLN A 347 41.80 -3.33 26.98
CA GLN A 347 41.18 -4.35 27.84
C GLN A 347 41.17 -5.72 27.18
N ALA A 348 40.80 -5.76 25.87
CA ALA A 348 40.81 -6.99 25.09
C ALA A 348 42.22 -7.59 24.99
N GLN A 349 43.24 -6.77 24.78
CA GLN A 349 44.65 -7.19 24.75
C GLN A 349 45.07 -7.81 26.11
N ALA A 350 44.69 -7.20 27.23
CA ALA A 350 45.00 -7.75 28.54
C ALA A 350 44.35 -9.13 28.78
N ILE A 351 43.10 -9.30 28.33
CA ILE A 351 42.37 -10.58 28.45
C ILE A 351 43.00 -11.63 27.51
N LEU A 352 43.32 -11.25 26.27
CA LEU A 352 43.97 -12.13 25.29
C LEU A 352 45.36 -12.58 25.74
N ALA A 353 46.14 -11.68 26.36
CA ALA A 353 47.46 -12.00 26.88
C ALA A 353 47.40 -13.00 28.07
N ALA A 354 46.36 -12.92 28.90
CA ALA A 354 46.14 -13.80 30.02
C ALA A 354 45.52 -15.17 29.66
N ALA A 355 44.95 -15.29 28.48
CA ALA A 355 44.30 -16.54 28.00
C ALA A 355 45.37 -17.51 27.47
N ALA A 356 45.16 -18.83 27.69
CA ALA A 356 45.99 -19.86 27.07
C ALA A 356 45.77 -19.91 25.57
N PRO A 357 46.80 -20.14 24.71
CA PRO A 357 46.63 -20.32 23.29
C PRO A 357 45.70 -21.52 23.03
N GLN A 358 44.74 -21.34 22.18
CA GLN A 358 43.89 -22.42 21.73
C GLN A 358 44.71 -23.35 20.85
N GLN A 359 44.83 -24.64 21.22
CA GLN A 359 45.35 -25.67 20.27
C GLN A 359 44.42 -25.68 19.08
N GLU A 360 44.96 -25.60 17.88
CA GLU A 360 44.18 -25.74 16.63
C GLU A 360 43.40 -27.04 16.69
N ALA A 361 42.10 -26.93 16.81
CA ALA A 361 41.25 -28.08 16.64
C ALA A 361 41.35 -28.50 15.18
N VAL A 362 41.87 -29.71 14.97
CA VAL A 362 41.93 -30.33 13.63
C VAL A 362 40.54 -30.22 13.00
N SER A 363 40.42 -29.55 11.86
CA SER A 363 39.15 -29.31 11.22
C SER A 363 38.42 -30.61 10.90
N GLU A 364 37.07 -30.63 10.90
CA GLU A 364 36.32 -31.83 10.48
C GLU A 364 36.74 -32.25 9.05
N ALA A 365 37.07 -31.29 8.19
CA ALA A 365 37.60 -31.57 6.85
C ALA A 365 38.92 -32.37 6.89
N ASP A 366 39.87 -31.97 7.75
CA ASP A 366 41.13 -32.72 7.91
C ASP A 366 40.92 -34.10 8.53
N ARG A 367 39.95 -34.21 9.47
CA ARG A 367 39.55 -35.50 10.06
C ARG A 367 38.94 -36.42 9.00
N ILE A 368 38.10 -35.91 8.09
CA ILE A 368 37.50 -36.66 6.99
C ILE A 368 38.57 -37.18 6.03
N MET A 369 39.52 -36.33 5.65
CA MET A 369 40.61 -36.71 4.75
C MET A 369 41.57 -37.73 5.37
N ALA A 370 41.70 -37.74 6.69
CA ALA A 370 42.52 -38.68 7.44
C ALA A 370 41.83 -40.06 7.71
N LEU A 371 40.56 -40.24 7.34
CA LEU A 371 39.87 -41.51 7.52
C LEU A 371 40.49 -42.63 6.68
N ALA A 372 40.66 -43.83 7.26
CA ALA A 372 41.11 -44.98 6.55
C ALA A 372 40.19 -45.38 5.36
N ASP A 373 38.92 -45.09 5.47
CA ASP A 373 37.89 -45.33 4.44
C ASP A 373 37.96 -44.31 3.28
N ALA A 374 38.68 -43.21 3.43
CA ALA A 374 38.96 -42.26 2.35
C ALA A 374 39.99 -42.79 1.32
N LYS A 375 40.82 -43.77 1.72
CA LYS A 375 41.81 -44.35 0.86
C LYS A 375 41.20 -45.12 -0.30
N GLY A 376 41.50 -44.71 -1.53
CA GLY A 376 40.89 -45.24 -2.76
C GLY A 376 39.52 -44.61 -3.09
N ARG A 377 39.17 -43.50 -2.37
CA ARG A 377 37.96 -42.72 -2.60
C ARG A 377 38.22 -41.21 -2.37
N GLU A 378 39.42 -40.75 -2.76
CA GLU A 378 39.97 -39.44 -2.43
C GLU A 378 39.06 -38.30 -2.95
N GLU A 379 38.47 -38.43 -4.13
CA GLU A 379 37.53 -37.43 -4.68
C GLU A 379 36.26 -37.31 -3.86
N LEU A 380 35.68 -38.45 -3.45
CA LEU A 380 34.49 -38.44 -2.61
C LEU A 380 34.80 -37.87 -1.22
N ALA A 381 35.94 -38.26 -0.65
CA ALA A 381 36.37 -37.71 0.66
C ALA A 381 36.58 -36.21 0.61
N SER A 382 37.17 -35.68 -0.47
CA SER A 382 37.36 -34.26 -0.71
C SER A 382 36.00 -33.52 -0.84
N THR A 383 35.05 -34.12 -1.56
CA THR A 383 33.72 -33.57 -1.72
C THR A 383 32.97 -33.51 -0.38
N LEU A 384 33.04 -34.59 0.42
CA LEU A 384 32.43 -34.64 1.74
C LEU A 384 33.09 -33.67 2.71
N ALA A 385 34.41 -33.50 2.65
CA ALA A 385 35.16 -32.54 3.47
C ALA A 385 34.79 -31.07 3.17
N ALA A 386 34.30 -30.77 1.94
CA ALA A 386 33.87 -29.46 1.49
C ALA A 386 32.39 -29.16 1.82
N MET A 387 31.60 -30.13 2.31
CA MET A 387 30.18 -29.95 2.62
C MET A 387 30.00 -29.27 3.98
N PRO A 388 29.18 -28.22 4.09
CA PRO A 388 28.82 -27.64 5.38
C PRO A 388 28.11 -28.69 6.25
N ASP A 389 28.40 -28.71 7.55
CA ASP A 389 27.85 -29.62 8.57
C ASP A 389 28.17 -31.12 8.39
N MET A 390 29.14 -31.50 7.56
CA MET A 390 29.64 -32.87 7.45
C MET A 390 30.63 -33.17 8.58
N THR A 391 30.33 -34.20 9.37
CA THR A 391 31.23 -34.69 10.43
C THR A 391 31.99 -35.91 9.96
N ALA A 392 33.19 -36.15 10.55
CA ALA A 392 34.03 -37.32 10.23
C ALA A 392 33.27 -38.66 10.42
N GLU A 393 32.40 -38.78 11.41
CA GLU A 393 31.56 -39.96 11.62
C GLU A 393 30.55 -40.19 10.48
N ARG A 394 29.91 -39.12 10.02
CA ARG A 394 28.98 -39.21 8.88
C ARG A 394 29.71 -39.51 7.58
N ALA A 395 30.84 -38.85 7.34
CA ALA A 395 31.66 -39.09 6.19
C ALA A 395 32.21 -40.53 6.15
N LYS A 396 32.61 -41.08 7.30
CA LYS A 396 33.03 -42.45 7.44
C LYS A 396 31.99 -43.44 6.97
N THR A 397 30.70 -43.26 7.41
CA THR A 397 29.59 -44.09 7.00
C THR A 397 29.36 -44.06 5.48
N ILE A 398 29.41 -42.87 4.89
CA ILE A 398 29.24 -42.68 3.45
C ILE A 398 30.39 -43.28 2.66
N LEU A 399 31.64 -43.04 3.10
CA LEU A 399 32.85 -43.58 2.45
C LEU A 399 32.89 -45.10 2.55
N ALA A 400 32.47 -45.69 3.64
CA ALA A 400 32.41 -47.15 3.78
C ALA A 400 31.42 -47.81 2.82
N ALA A 401 30.29 -47.15 2.51
CA ALA A 401 29.28 -47.61 1.58
C ALA A 401 29.58 -47.36 0.10
N ALA A 402 30.51 -46.47 -0.21
CA ALA A 402 30.83 -46.07 -1.60
C ALA A 402 31.78 -47.10 -2.26
N PRO A 403 31.68 -47.36 -3.57
CA PRO A 403 32.62 -48.20 -4.30
C PRO A 403 34.03 -47.56 -4.35
N ARG A 404 35.08 -48.37 -4.40
CA ARG A 404 36.45 -47.87 -4.56
C ARG A 404 36.77 -47.55 -6.02
N ALA A 405 37.77 -46.74 -6.26
CA ALA A 405 38.27 -46.45 -7.59
C ALA A 405 38.69 -47.73 -8.28
N GLY A 406 37.99 -48.10 -9.38
CA GLY A 406 38.20 -49.34 -10.14
C GLY A 406 37.07 -50.36 -10.01
N GLU A 407 36.09 -50.18 -9.13
CA GLU A 407 34.83 -50.96 -9.12
C GLU A 407 33.83 -50.35 -10.12
N THR A 408 33.19 -51.17 -10.93
CA THR A 408 32.19 -50.73 -11.94
C THR A 408 31.04 -50.01 -11.25
N SER A 409 30.72 -48.82 -11.71
CA SER A 409 29.58 -48.08 -11.18
C SER A 409 28.28 -48.80 -11.48
N LEU A 410 27.24 -48.55 -10.68
CA LEU A 410 25.89 -49.10 -10.92
C LEU A 410 25.41 -48.73 -12.34
N ASN A 411 25.72 -47.55 -12.81
CA ASN A 411 25.41 -47.07 -14.16
C ASN A 411 26.11 -47.91 -15.23
N ASP A 412 27.43 -48.19 -15.08
CA ASP A 412 28.18 -49.01 -16.00
C ASP A 412 27.69 -50.49 -15.98
N SER A 413 27.26 -50.95 -14.80
CA SER A 413 26.71 -52.29 -14.64
C SER A 413 25.39 -52.46 -15.39
N ILE A 414 24.48 -51.43 -15.36
CA ILE A 414 23.22 -51.43 -16.10
C ILE A 414 23.45 -51.29 -17.61
N LEU A 415 24.35 -50.46 -18.02
CA LEU A 415 24.66 -50.22 -19.44
C LEU A 415 25.37 -51.41 -20.09
N SER A 416 26.05 -52.24 -19.31
CA SER A 416 26.75 -53.42 -19.79
C SER A 416 25.90 -54.71 -19.79
N LEU A 417 24.64 -54.64 -19.41
CA LEU A 417 23.72 -55.82 -19.46
C LEU A 417 23.50 -56.28 -20.92
N ASP A 418 23.40 -57.53 -21.14
CA ASP A 418 23.08 -58.10 -22.44
C ASP A 418 21.70 -57.67 -22.93
N GLU A 419 20.76 -57.45 -22.01
CA GLU A 419 19.39 -56.97 -22.24
C GLU A 419 19.36 -55.49 -22.64
N ALA A 420 20.46 -54.74 -22.47
CA ALA A 420 20.60 -53.34 -22.90
C ALA A 420 20.90 -53.22 -24.40
N LYS A 421 21.40 -54.29 -25.02
CA LYS A 421 21.71 -54.28 -26.46
C LYS A 421 20.45 -54.10 -27.30
N GLY A 422 20.46 -53.12 -28.21
CA GLY A 422 19.28 -52.71 -28.99
C GLY A 422 18.26 -51.88 -28.21
N ARG A 423 18.57 -51.48 -26.95
CA ARG A 423 17.73 -50.65 -26.06
C ARG A 423 18.55 -49.61 -25.29
N GLU A 424 19.61 -49.12 -25.93
CA GLU A 424 20.63 -48.26 -25.30
C GLU A 424 20.04 -47.01 -24.68
N GLU A 425 19.00 -46.43 -25.33
CA GLU A 425 18.35 -45.22 -24.80
C GLU A 425 17.55 -45.51 -23.51
N LEU A 426 16.88 -46.63 -23.44
CA LEU A 426 16.16 -47.04 -22.23
C LEU A 426 17.12 -47.43 -21.11
N ALA A 427 18.20 -48.13 -21.42
CA ALA A 427 19.25 -48.50 -20.48
C ALA A 427 19.92 -47.23 -19.88
N GLY A 428 20.16 -46.22 -20.68
CA GLY A 428 20.68 -44.90 -20.23
C GLY A 428 19.73 -44.18 -19.25
N LYS A 429 18.43 -44.22 -19.50
CA LYS A 429 17.43 -43.63 -18.60
C LYS A 429 17.34 -44.40 -17.29
N LEU A 430 17.33 -45.74 -17.32
CA LEU A 430 17.29 -46.60 -16.13
C LEU A 430 18.57 -46.43 -15.30
N ALA A 431 19.73 -46.32 -15.91
CA ALA A 431 21.01 -46.14 -15.24
C ALA A 431 21.05 -44.81 -14.44
N THR A 432 20.31 -43.77 -14.88
CA THR A 432 20.23 -42.45 -14.20
C THR A 432 19.05 -42.31 -13.26
N THR A 433 18.19 -43.34 -13.14
CA THR A 433 16.98 -43.26 -12.27
C THR A 433 17.36 -43.50 -10.82
N PRO A 434 17.04 -42.56 -9.88
CA PRO A 434 17.36 -42.73 -8.47
C PRO A 434 16.66 -43.95 -7.87
N GLY A 435 17.43 -44.85 -7.18
CA GLY A 435 16.91 -46.04 -6.52
C GLY A 435 16.74 -47.26 -7.41
N MET A 436 17.14 -47.20 -8.69
CA MET A 436 17.12 -48.37 -9.60
C MET A 436 18.24 -49.35 -9.23
N THR A 437 17.90 -50.64 -9.20
CA THR A 437 18.89 -51.72 -9.03
C THR A 437 19.21 -52.39 -10.37
N VAL A 438 20.36 -53.11 -10.46
CA VAL A 438 20.75 -53.81 -11.70
C VAL A 438 19.70 -54.88 -12.05
N GLU A 439 19.15 -55.60 -11.05
CA GLU A 439 18.09 -56.61 -11.26
C GLU A 439 16.82 -55.98 -11.82
N GLN A 440 16.38 -54.88 -11.24
CA GLN A 440 15.19 -54.16 -11.72
C GLN A 440 15.38 -53.58 -13.12
N ALA A 441 16.58 -53.05 -13.41
CA ALA A 441 16.88 -52.57 -14.73
C ALA A 441 16.94 -53.69 -15.77
N ARG A 442 17.45 -54.87 -15.39
CA ARG A 442 17.47 -56.07 -16.24
C ARG A 442 16.06 -56.55 -16.58
N GLU A 443 15.17 -56.66 -15.57
CA GLU A 443 13.77 -57.06 -15.80
C GLU A 443 13.04 -56.08 -16.73
N LEU A 444 13.24 -54.79 -16.56
CA LEU A 444 12.60 -53.75 -17.38
C LEU A 444 13.17 -53.76 -18.82
N LEU A 445 14.47 -53.96 -18.97
CA LEU A 445 15.11 -54.06 -20.29
C LEU A 445 14.68 -55.36 -21.01
N ALA A 446 14.52 -56.47 -20.32
CA ALA A 446 14.06 -57.73 -20.90
C ALA A 446 12.60 -57.66 -21.37
N ALA A 447 11.75 -56.88 -20.65
CA ALA A 447 10.36 -56.71 -21.00
C ALA A 447 10.12 -55.66 -22.11
N ALA A 448 11.11 -54.84 -22.44
CA ALA A 448 10.97 -53.79 -23.44
C ALA A 448 11.18 -54.36 -24.88
N PRO A 449 10.44 -53.85 -25.87
CA PRO A 449 10.65 -54.28 -27.27
C PRO A 449 12.02 -53.84 -27.80
N ASP A 450 12.63 -54.67 -28.64
CA ASP A 450 13.90 -54.41 -29.30
C ASP A 450 13.70 -53.36 -30.40
N THR A 451 14.46 -52.28 -30.37
CA THR A 451 14.34 -51.17 -31.32
C THR A 451 15.22 -51.32 -32.58
N SER A 452 15.89 -52.48 -32.74
CA SER A 452 16.73 -52.77 -33.91
C SER A 452 15.98 -53.10 -35.20
N GLY A 453 14.59 -53.06 -35.18
CA GLY A 453 13.72 -53.26 -36.35
C GLY A 453 12.85 -52.03 -36.60
N SER A 454 13.02 -51.39 -37.75
CA SER A 454 12.30 -50.20 -38.22
C SER A 454 10.79 -50.34 -38.13
N GLY A 455 10.12 -49.50 -37.32
CA GLY A 455 8.67 -49.35 -37.31
C GLY A 455 8.25 -48.51 -36.14
N GLY A 456 8.02 -47.24 -36.35
CA GLY A 456 7.66 -46.28 -35.29
C GLY A 456 6.44 -46.67 -34.49
N VAL A 457 6.68 -46.94 -33.20
CA VAL A 457 5.64 -46.91 -32.19
C VAL A 457 6.14 -46.05 -31.04
N SER A 458 5.37 -44.99 -30.79
CA SER A 458 5.66 -44.03 -29.72
C SER A 458 5.84 -44.69 -28.36
N MET A 459 7.05 -44.58 -27.79
CA MET A 459 7.42 -45.21 -26.51
C MET A 459 6.84 -44.51 -25.27
N ASN A 460 5.92 -43.57 -25.41
CA ASN A 460 5.41 -42.78 -24.29
C ASN A 460 4.35 -43.54 -23.45
N ASN A 461 3.71 -44.61 -23.98
CA ASN A 461 2.56 -45.21 -23.29
C ASN A 461 2.90 -46.25 -22.21
N ALA A 462 4.01 -46.99 -22.33
CA ALA A 462 4.35 -48.02 -21.36
C ALA A 462 5.02 -47.49 -20.10
N PHE A 463 5.84 -46.44 -20.22
CA PHE A 463 6.48 -45.80 -19.09
C PHE A 463 5.50 -44.94 -18.28
N ASP A 464 4.61 -44.20 -18.94
CA ASP A 464 3.57 -43.41 -18.29
C ASP A 464 2.57 -44.27 -17.54
N GLN A 465 2.22 -45.45 -18.04
CA GLN A 465 1.36 -46.42 -17.35
C GLN A 465 2.04 -47.02 -16.11
N PHE A 466 3.34 -47.28 -16.15
CA PHE A 466 4.09 -47.80 -15.00
C PHE A 466 4.25 -46.70 -13.92
N MET A 467 4.51 -45.46 -14.29
CA MET A 467 4.62 -44.34 -13.34
C MET A 467 3.27 -43.97 -12.72
N GLN A 468 2.16 -44.13 -13.43
CA GLN A 468 0.82 -43.92 -12.86
C GLN A 468 0.42 -45.01 -11.86
N ALA A 469 0.93 -46.22 -12.02
CA ALA A 469 0.63 -47.35 -11.10
C ALA A 469 1.41 -47.30 -9.78
N GLN A 470 2.49 -46.52 -9.69
CA GLN A 470 3.34 -46.39 -8.49
C GLN A 470 3.25 -45.04 -7.77
N SER A 471 2.44 -44.09 -8.24
CA SER A 471 2.23 -42.83 -7.54
C SER A 471 1.19 -42.99 -6.44
N PRO A 472 1.47 -42.61 -5.18
CA PRO A 472 0.43 -42.49 -4.17
C PRO A 472 -0.56 -41.42 -4.60
N SER A 473 -1.84 -41.68 -4.45
CA SER A 473 -2.97 -40.83 -4.83
C SER A 473 -2.75 -39.37 -4.44
N ALA A 474 -2.41 -38.55 -5.40
CA ALA A 474 -2.42 -37.14 -5.21
C ALA A 474 -3.88 -36.67 -5.09
N VAL A 475 -4.17 -35.95 -4.01
CA VAL A 475 -5.43 -35.25 -3.78
C VAL A 475 -5.70 -34.35 -5.00
N SER A 476 -6.80 -34.64 -5.70
CA SER A 476 -7.27 -33.86 -6.85
C SER A 476 -7.58 -32.43 -6.42
N GLY A 477 -6.70 -31.49 -6.74
CA GLY A 477 -7.02 -30.09 -6.80
C GLY A 477 -7.91 -29.84 -8.02
N GLY A 478 -9.19 -29.52 -7.79
CA GLY A 478 -10.16 -29.22 -8.84
C GLY A 478 -9.73 -28.02 -9.67
N GLY A 479 -9.42 -28.26 -10.91
CA GLY A 479 -9.27 -27.22 -11.92
C GLY A 479 -10.59 -26.97 -12.61
N SER A 480 -10.96 -25.68 -12.74
CA SER A 480 -11.84 -25.07 -13.74
C SER A 480 -13.19 -25.72 -14.04
N GLN A 481 -14.14 -25.59 -13.11
CA GLN A 481 -15.57 -25.58 -13.44
C GLN A 481 -16.33 -24.42 -12.78
N GLY A 482 -15.64 -23.38 -12.28
CA GLY A 482 -16.23 -22.21 -11.63
C GLY A 482 -16.72 -21.11 -12.58
N ASP A 483 -16.12 -20.97 -13.73
CA ASP A 483 -16.39 -19.82 -14.61
C ASP A 483 -17.69 -19.97 -15.40
N ASP A 484 -18.09 -21.16 -15.80
CA ASP A 484 -19.34 -21.38 -16.52
C ASP A 484 -20.58 -21.26 -15.63
N ALA A 485 -20.48 -21.62 -14.35
CA ALA A 485 -21.58 -21.49 -13.38
C ALA A 485 -21.82 -20.01 -12.98
N ALA A 486 -20.75 -19.22 -12.86
CA ALA A 486 -20.85 -17.79 -12.57
C ALA A 486 -21.46 -17.02 -13.76
N MET A 487 -21.14 -17.41 -14.98
CA MET A 487 -21.69 -16.79 -16.19
C MET A 487 -23.17 -17.17 -16.41
N GLN A 488 -23.58 -18.37 -16.07
CA GLN A 488 -24.99 -18.77 -16.10
C GLN A 488 -25.82 -18.10 -14.99
N LEU A 489 -25.22 -17.84 -13.82
CA LEU A 489 -25.92 -17.13 -12.75
C LEU A 489 -26.12 -15.64 -13.08
N MET A 490 -25.19 -15.02 -13.79
CA MET A 490 -25.32 -13.64 -14.24
C MET A 490 -26.40 -13.46 -15.34
N MET A 491 -26.65 -14.49 -16.15
CA MET A 491 -27.70 -14.44 -17.19
C MET A 491 -29.12 -14.73 -16.67
N SER A 492 -29.25 -15.17 -15.42
CA SER A 492 -30.56 -15.45 -14.82
C SER A 492 -31.17 -14.28 -14.02
N ILE A 493 -30.52 -13.13 -13.98
CA ILE A 493 -31.05 -11.94 -13.30
C ILE A 493 -31.99 -11.17 -14.28
N PRO A 494 -33.29 -11.01 -14.00
CA PRO A 494 -34.18 -10.27 -14.87
C PRO A 494 -33.79 -8.78 -14.87
N GLY A 495 -33.39 -8.28 -16.03
CA GLY A 495 -33.11 -6.85 -16.21
C GLY A 495 -31.82 -6.49 -16.95
N THR A 496 -30.96 -7.42 -17.30
CA THR A 496 -29.80 -7.14 -18.17
C THR A 496 -30.20 -7.22 -19.62
N VAL A 497 -30.34 -6.07 -20.29
CA VAL A 497 -30.56 -5.95 -21.72
C VAL A 497 -29.20 -5.94 -22.41
N ALA A 498 -28.93 -6.96 -23.21
CA ALA A 498 -27.78 -6.96 -24.11
C ALA A 498 -27.93 -5.87 -25.17
N ALA A 499 -26.95 -4.97 -25.25
CA ALA A 499 -26.89 -3.99 -26.33
C ALA A 499 -26.66 -4.72 -27.65
N LYS A 500 -27.64 -4.64 -28.56
CA LYS A 500 -27.52 -5.10 -29.92
C LYS A 500 -26.68 -4.09 -30.73
N GLU A 501 -25.55 -4.49 -31.21
CA GLU A 501 -24.85 -3.80 -32.29
C GLU A 501 -25.75 -3.79 -33.54
N GLY A 502 -26.17 -2.61 -33.93
CA GLY A 502 -26.89 -2.34 -35.18
C GLY A 502 -26.00 -1.50 -36.08
N GLY A 503 -25.38 -2.14 -37.06
CA GLY A 503 -24.76 -1.44 -38.17
C GLY A 503 -25.83 -0.82 -39.10
N LYS A 504 -25.67 0.45 -39.38
CA LYS A 504 -25.67 1.11 -40.69
C LYS A 504 -25.31 2.57 -40.50
#